data_a879fc4aaf31fac324ccc0045d08f129
#
_entry.id   a879fc4aaf31fac324ccc0045d08f129
#
_cell.length_a   1.000
_cell.length_b   1.000
_cell.length_c   1.000
_cell.angle_alpha   90.00
_cell.angle_beta   90.00
_cell.angle_gamma   90.00
#
_symmetry.space_group_name_H-M   'P 1'
#
loop_
_entity.id
_entity.type
_entity.pdbx_description
1 polymer ?
#
loop_
_entity_poly.entity_id
_entity_poly.type
_entity_poly.pdbx_seq_one_letter_code
_entity_poly.pdbx_strand_id
1 'polypeptide(L)'
;MKLLRVGEKNKEKPAILDKDGKLRDISKHIIDLDPTHLNFETFEKIKQIDLSSQPEISNNTRIGSCITKPGKFIAIGLNFSDHAAETGAKPPTEPIVFMKATSSINGPNDDIEITSYSKKLDWEVELGLVIGKNAKNIPEKNSQDYILGYCLVNDVSEREWQIEKMGQWVKGKSHDTFGPVGPYLVTKDEINDVNNLNMELDLNGERMQTGNTKTMIFNVDHIVSYVS
;
A
#
# COMPACT_ATOMS: atom_id res chain seq x y z
N MET A 1 10.22 -9.59 7.14
CA MET A 1 9.01 -10.12 7.81
C MET A 1 7.79 -9.77 6.98
N LYS A 2 6.70 -10.57 7.10
CA LYS A 2 5.40 -10.27 6.48
C LYS A 2 4.36 -10.08 7.58
N LEU A 3 3.99 -8.84 7.82
CA LEU A 3 3.02 -8.45 8.85
C LEU A 3 1.65 -8.21 8.22
N LEU A 4 0.58 -8.52 8.94
CA LEU A 4 -0.79 -8.36 8.47
C LEU A 4 -1.74 -8.10 9.66
N ARG A 5 -2.96 -7.75 9.36
CA ARG A 5 -4.03 -7.59 10.34
C ARG A 5 -5.17 -8.53 9.99
N VAL A 6 -5.63 -9.33 10.95
CA VAL A 6 -6.61 -10.39 10.73
C VAL A 6 -7.76 -10.33 11.71
N GLY A 7 -8.94 -10.74 11.29
CA GLY A 7 -10.14 -10.79 12.10
C GLY A 7 -11.32 -10.04 11.50
N GLU A 8 -12.37 -9.84 12.31
CA GLU A 8 -13.54 -9.06 11.90
C GLU A 8 -13.18 -7.62 11.58
N LYS A 9 -13.90 -7.03 10.63
CA LYS A 9 -13.72 -5.61 10.23
C LYS A 9 -13.81 -4.70 11.46
N ASN A 10 -12.83 -3.82 11.63
CA ASN A 10 -12.65 -2.90 12.77
C ASN A 10 -12.31 -3.56 14.13
N LYS A 11 -12.02 -4.86 14.14
CA LYS A 11 -11.56 -5.62 15.31
C LYS A 11 -10.34 -6.48 14.99
N GLU A 12 -9.65 -6.13 13.90
CA GLU A 12 -8.47 -6.86 13.47
C GLU A 12 -7.38 -6.84 14.54
N LYS A 13 -6.58 -7.91 14.54
CA LYS A 13 -5.41 -8.07 15.39
C LYS A 13 -4.16 -8.15 14.53
N PRO A 14 -3.02 -7.66 15.01
CA PRO A 14 -1.75 -7.82 14.33
C PRO A 14 -1.30 -9.27 14.32
N ALA A 15 -0.84 -9.71 13.16
CA ALA A 15 -0.33 -11.05 12.94
C ALA A 15 0.94 -11.00 12.08
N ILE A 16 1.69 -12.07 12.08
CA ILE A 16 2.88 -12.27 11.26
C ILE A 16 2.81 -13.63 10.58
N LEU A 17 3.25 -13.68 9.32
CA LEU A 17 3.46 -14.95 8.62
C LEU A 17 4.82 -15.51 9.02
N ASP A 18 4.84 -16.71 9.60
CA ASP A 18 6.08 -17.39 9.95
C ASP A 18 6.72 -18.07 8.72
N LYS A 19 7.91 -18.63 8.90
CA LYS A 19 8.68 -19.33 7.84
C LYS A 19 7.97 -20.57 7.29
N ASP A 20 7.05 -21.15 8.05
CA ASP A 20 6.30 -22.36 7.69
C ASP A 20 4.95 -21.99 7.01
N GLY A 21 4.72 -20.71 6.75
CA GLY A 21 3.49 -20.21 6.12
C GLY A 21 2.29 -20.14 7.06
N LYS A 22 2.50 -20.17 8.38
CA LYS A 22 1.44 -20.09 9.37
C LYS A 22 1.28 -18.66 9.88
N LEU A 23 0.04 -18.26 10.11
CA LEU A 23 -0.27 -16.98 10.72
C LEU A 23 -0.14 -17.08 12.25
N ARG A 24 0.64 -16.17 12.83
CA ARG A 24 0.88 -16.09 14.27
C ARG A 24 0.31 -14.81 14.85
N ASP A 25 -0.49 -14.94 15.91
CA ASP A 25 -1.04 -13.80 16.66
C ASP A 25 0.06 -13.15 17.50
N ILE A 26 0.36 -11.88 17.20
CA ILE A 26 1.35 -11.08 17.93
C ILE A 26 0.71 -9.96 18.75
N SER A 27 -0.61 -10.01 18.97
CA SER A 27 -1.37 -8.99 19.71
C SER A 27 -0.95 -8.85 21.19
N LYS A 28 -0.25 -9.82 21.75
CA LYS A 28 0.37 -9.71 23.08
C LYS A 28 1.62 -8.82 23.11
N HIS A 29 2.20 -8.53 21.95
CA HIS A 29 3.46 -7.79 21.83
C HIS A 29 3.25 -6.39 21.29
N ILE A 30 2.28 -6.21 20.39
CA ILE A 30 1.87 -4.92 19.85
C ILE A 30 0.34 -4.84 19.78
N ILE A 31 -0.20 -3.67 19.96
CA ILE A 31 -1.67 -3.47 19.96
C ILE A 31 -2.22 -3.57 18.53
N ASP A 32 -1.61 -2.89 17.57
CA ASP A 32 -2.05 -2.88 16.17
C ASP A 32 -0.90 -2.42 15.24
N LEU A 33 -1.08 -2.52 13.93
CA LEU A 33 -0.20 -1.95 12.91
C LEU A 33 -0.70 -0.53 12.54
N ASP A 34 -0.62 0.35 13.50
CA ASP A 34 -1.03 1.75 13.45
C ASP A 34 0.19 2.70 13.52
N PRO A 35 0.03 4.02 13.36
CA PRO A 35 1.14 4.98 13.40
C PRO A 35 1.98 4.94 14.69
N THR A 36 1.43 4.45 15.80
CA THR A 36 2.17 4.33 17.07
C THR A 36 3.19 3.17 17.01
N HIS A 37 2.84 2.09 16.32
CA HIS A 37 3.63 0.87 16.27
C HIS A 37 4.39 0.69 14.93
N LEU A 38 4.03 1.44 13.88
CA LEU A 38 4.72 1.41 12.59
C LEU A 38 6.02 2.23 12.65
N ASN A 39 7.00 1.73 13.42
CA ASN A 39 8.31 2.34 13.56
C ASN A 39 9.42 1.27 13.71
N PHE A 40 10.67 1.69 13.49
CA PHE A 40 11.83 0.79 13.49
C PHE A 40 12.05 0.11 14.84
N GLU A 41 11.86 0.84 15.95
CA GLU A 41 12.03 0.27 17.30
C GLU A 41 11.06 -0.90 17.55
N THR A 42 9.78 -0.70 17.22
CA THR A 42 8.76 -1.75 17.32
C THR A 42 9.11 -2.94 16.42
N PHE A 43 9.60 -2.71 15.22
CA PHE A 43 9.95 -3.80 14.30
C PHE A 43 11.14 -4.60 14.78
N GLU A 44 12.16 -3.96 15.39
CA GLU A 44 13.25 -4.70 16.01
C GLU A 44 12.78 -5.55 17.20
N LYS A 45 11.79 -5.10 17.97
CA LYS A 45 11.17 -5.92 19.02
C LYS A 45 10.39 -7.11 18.44
N ILE A 46 9.64 -6.91 17.35
CA ILE A 46 8.91 -8.00 16.68
C ILE A 46 9.86 -9.08 16.15
N LYS A 47 11.02 -8.71 15.62
CA LYS A 47 12.05 -9.65 15.13
C LYS A 47 12.56 -10.59 16.22
N GLN A 48 12.48 -10.21 17.49
CA GLN A 48 12.95 -11.01 18.63
C GLN A 48 11.87 -11.97 19.17
N ILE A 49 10.65 -11.92 18.64
CA ILE A 49 9.56 -12.79 19.10
C ILE A 49 9.83 -14.23 18.66
N ASP A 50 9.77 -15.16 19.59
CA ASP A 50 9.68 -16.58 19.24
C ASP A 50 8.29 -16.88 18.65
N LEU A 51 8.22 -16.92 17.33
CA LEU A 51 6.97 -17.16 16.60
C LEU A 51 6.41 -18.57 16.83
N SER A 52 7.26 -19.55 17.17
CA SER A 52 6.78 -20.91 17.40
C SER A 52 5.92 -21.02 18.66
N SER A 53 6.12 -20.13 19.62
CA SER A 53 5.35 -20.05 20.86
C SER A 53 4.08 -19.22 20.76
N GLN A 54 3.88 -18.48 19.64
CA GLN A 54 2.71 -17.62 19.47
C GLN A 54 1.49 -18.41 18.97
N PRO A 55 0.27 -18.05 19.41
CA PRO A 55 -0.96 -18.71 18.94
C PRO A 55 -1.07 -18.72 17.43
N GLU A 56 -1.41 -19.87 16.86
CA GLU A 56 -1.69 -20.01 15.44
C GLU A 56 -3.09 -19.46 15.12
N ILE A 57 -3.20 -18.69 14.04
CA ILE A 57 -4.46 -18.18 13.52
C ILE A 57 -4.82 -19.00 12.27
N SER A 58 -6.08 -19.35 12.14
CA SER A 58 -6.57 -20.07 10.95
C SER A 58 -6.34 -19.25 9.68
N ASN A 59 -5.82 -19.90 8.63
CA ASN A 59 -5.62 -19.28 7.31
C ASN A 59 -6.93 -18.82 6.63
N ASN A 60 -8.08 -19.28 7.11
CA ASN A 60 -9.40 -18.85 6.64
C ASN A 60 -9.89 -17.57 7.35
N THR A 61 -9.12 -17.01 8.28
CA THR A 61 -9.48 -15.76 8.94
C THR A 61 -9.39 -14.60 7.96
N ARG A 62 -10.40 -13.72 7.95
CA ARG A 62 -10.40 -12.52 7.12
C ARG A 62 -9.11 -11.72 7.34
N ILE A 63 -8.52 -11.25 6.24
CA ILE A 63 -7.37 -10.34 6.25
C ILE A 63 -7.90 -8.93 6.03
N GLY A 64 -7.68 -8.04 6.97
CA GLY A 64 -7.93 -6.61 6.83
C GLY A 64 -6.77 -5.88 6.16
N SER A 65 -6.87 -4.57 5.99
CA SER A 65 -5.74 -3.76 5.55
C SER A 65 -4.52 -4.02 6.45
N CYS A 66 -3.34 -4.18 5.86
CA CYS A 66 -2.12 -4.50 6.61
C CYS A 66 -1.62 -3.33 7.48
N ILE A 67 -2.18 -2.13 7.31
CA ILE A 67 -1.96 -0.95 8.16
C ILE A 67 -3.30 -0.34 8.55
N THR A 68 -3.34 0.42 9.64
CA THR A 68 -4.55 1.15 10.04
C THR A 68 -4.25 2.59 10.43
N LYS A 69 -5.23 3.47 10.21
CA LYS A 69 -5.23 4.88 10.63
C LYS A 69 -3.96 5.67 10.26
N PRO A 70 -3.42 5.55 9.04
CA PRO A 70 -2.29 6.39 8.68
C PRO A 70 -2.70 7.87 8.70
N GLY A 71 -1.77 8.76 9.05
CA GLY A 71 -2.03 10.20 9.05
C GLY A 71 -2.19 10.79 7.65
N LYS A 72 -1.58 10.15 6.65
CA LYS A 72 -1.64 10.54 5.24
C LYS A 72 -1.67 9.30 4.35
N PHE A 73 -2.38 9.39 3.23
CA PHE A 73 -2.34 8.43 2.14
C PHE A 73 -2.01 9.20 0.86
N ILE A 74 -0.73 9.37 0.60
CA ILE A 74 -0.20 10.15 -0.53
C ILE A 74 -0.03 9.20 -1.71
N ALA A 75 -0.40 9.65 -2.90
CA ALA A 75 -0.24 8.92 -4.14
C ALA A 75 0.50 9.76 -5.19
N ILE A 76 1.20 9.09 -6.11
CA ILE A 76 1.96 9.69 -7.20
C ILE A 76 1.34 9.27 -8.52
N GLY A 77 0.75 10.21 -9.24
CA GLY A 77 0.09 9.96 -10.51
C GLY A 77 1.06 9.86 -11.68
N LEU A 78 0.70 9.06 -12.68
CA LEU A 78 1.41 8.91 -13.97
C LEU A 78 2.91 8.67 -13.80
N ASN A 79 3.28 7.79 -12.88
CA ASN A 79 4.70 7.54 -12.55
C ASN A 79 5.33 6.36 -13.28
N PHE A 80 4.66 5.74 -14.24
CA PHE A 80 5.21 4.63 -15.04
C PHE A 80 5.29 5.03 -16.50
N SER A 81 6.47 4.89 -17.11
CA SER A 81 6.73 5.32 -18.51
C SER A 81 5.95 4.51 -19.54
N ASP A 82 5.71 3.21 -19.28
CA ASP A 82 4.86 2.34 -20.08
C ASP A 82 3.39 2.79 -20.04
N HIS A 83 2.87 3.12 -18.86
CA HIS A 83 1.52 3.67 -18.72
C HIS A 83 1.38 5.05 -19.40
N ALA A 84 2.37 5.92 -19.27
CA ALA A 84 2.38 7.20 -19.99
C ALA A 84 2.33 6.99 -21.51
N ALA A 85 3.09 6.03 -22.04
CA ALA A 85 3.08 5.69 -23.47
C ALA A 85 1.72 5.11 -23.93
N GLU A 86 1.12 4.23 -23.15
CA GLU A 86 -0.17 3.61 -23.42
C GLU A 86 -1.30 4.64 -23.52
N THR A 87 -1.32 5.63 -22.63
CA THR A 87 -2.32 6.69 -22.59
C THR A 87 -2.01 7.86 -23.52
N GLY A 88 -0.84 7.86 -24.18
CA GLY A 88 -0.36 8.99 -25.00
C GLY A 88 -0.04 10.25 -24.20
N ALA A 89 0.08 10.13 -22.88
CA ALA A 89 0.43 11.24 -22.01
C ALA A 89 1.94 11.53 -22.08
N LYS A 90 2.30 12.80 -21.98
CA LYS A 90 3.71 13.16 -21.81
C LYS A 90 4.18 12.83 -20.40
N PRO A 91 5.36 12.20 -20.24
CA PRO A 91 5.95 12.00 -18.92
C PRO A 91 6.00 13.34 -18.16
N PRO A 92 5.57 13.38 -16.88
CA PRO A 92 5.63 14.59 -16.09
C PRO A 92 7.09 14.97 -15.78
N THR A 93 7.34 16.27 -15.62
CA THR A 93 8.68 16.80 -15.27
C THR A 93 8.93 16.82 -13.77
N GLU A 94 7.89 16.61 -12.98
CA GLU A 94 7.92 16.48 -11.51
C GLU A 94 6.79 15.54 -11.06
N PRO A 95 6.87 14.92 -9.87
CA PRO A 95 5.84 14.02 -9.37
C PRO A 95 4.48 14.68 -9.26
N ILE A 96 3.46 14.07 -9.86
CA ILE A 96 2.06 14.51 -9.71
C ILE A 96 1.54 13.97 -8.39
N VAL A 97 1.53 14.82 -7.36
CA VAL A 97 1.13 14.42 -6.00
C VAL A 97 -0.36 14.65 -5.78
N PHE A 98 -1.04 13.62 -5.33
CA PHE A 98 -2.41 13.73 -4.84
C PHE A 98 -2.60 12.89 -3.56
N MET A 99 -3.77 12.98 -2.96
CA MET A 99 -4.08 12.20 -1.75
C MET A 99 -5.32 11.35 -1.99
N LYS A 100 -5.31 10.17 -1.40
CA LYS A 100 -6.54 9.43 -1.11
C LYS A 100 -6.95 9.74 0.33
N ALA A 101 -8.25 9.89 0.56
CA ALA A 101 -8.75 9.97 1.94
C ALA A 101 -8.33 8.71 2.71
N THR A 102 -7.87 8.86 3.93
CA THR A 102 -7.48 7.70 4.75
C THR A 102 -8.67 6.80 5.08
N SER A 103 -9.90 7.34 5.00
CA SER A 103 -11.15 6.57 5.11
C SER A 103 -11.40 5.64 3.92
N SER A 104 -10.73 5.83 2.78
CA SER A 104 -10.85 4.92 1.64
C SER A 104 -10.13 3.59 1.82
N ILE A 105 -9.26 3.46 2.84
CA ILE A 105 -8.51 2.24 3.11
C ILE A 105 -9.46 1.08 3.38
N ASN A 106 -9.21 -0.03 2.68
CA ASN A 106 -10.00 -1.25 2.77
C ASN A 106 -9.10 -2.48 2.90
N GLY A 107 -9.66 -3.60 3.34
CA GLY A 107 -8.95 -4.87 3.33
C GLY A 107 -8.68 -5.35 1.90
N PRO A 108 -7.60 -6.10 1.67
CA PRO A 108 -7.19 -6.51 0.33
C PRO A 108 -8.19 -7.45 -0.36
N ASN A 109 -9.02 -8.14 0.43
CA ASN A 109 -10.02 -9.10 -0.05
C ASN A 109 -11.45 -8.67 0.33
N ASP A 110 -11.63 -7.45 0.83
CA ASP A 110 -12.96 -6.90 1.11
C ASP A 110 -13.58 -6.33 -0.17
N ASP A 111 -14.91 -6.32 -0.22
CA ASP A 111 -15.63 -5.76 -1.35
C ASP A 111 -15.34 -4.27 -1.54
N ILE A 112 -15.25 -3.85 -2.79
CA ILE A 112 -15.20 -2.45 -3.19
C ILE A 112 -16.62 -1.99 -3.44
N GLU A 113 -17.10 -1.04 -2.66
CA GLU A 113 -18.46 -0.52 -2.78
C GLU A 113 -18.55 0.47 -3.95
N ILE A 114 -19.24 0.06 -5.01
CA ILE A 114 -19.48 0.90 -6.18
C ILE A 114 -20.73 1.73 -5.94
N THR A 115 -20.60 3.05 -5.93
CA THR A 115 -21.74 3.94 -5.76
C THR A 115 -22.64 3.93 -7.00
N SER A 116 -23.94 4.22 -6.83
CA SER A 116 -24.90 4.32 -7.94
C SER A 116 -24.55 5.41 -8.97
N TYR A 117 -23.66 6.31 -8.63
CA TYR A 117 -23.19 7.41 -9.50
C TYR A 117 -21.92 7.04 -10.25
N SER A 118 -21.24 5.94 -9.92
CA SER A 118 -20.03 5.51 -10.59
C SER A 118 -20.34 4.95 -11.97
N LYS A 119 -19.63 5.45 -12.99
CA LYS A 119 -19.81 5.03 -14.38
C LYS A 119 -18.53 4.55 -15.04
N LYS A 120 -17.38 4.95 -14.49
CA LYS A 120 -16.06 4.69 -15.07
C LYS A 120 -15.10 4.22 -13.99
N LEU A 121 -15.52 3.18 -13.25
CA LEU A 121 -14.67 2.53 -12.25
C LEU A 121 -13.51 1.83 -12.94
N ASP A 122 -12.32 2.00 -12.39
CA ASP A 122 -11.08 1.45 -12.90
C ASP A 122 -10.18 0.98 -11.75
N TRP A 123 -9.24 0.11 -12.06
CA TRP A 123 -8.26 -0.47 -11.15
C TRP A 123 -6.86 0.09 -11.42
N GLU A 124 -6.00 0.08 -10.42
CA GLU A 124 -4.58 0.39 -10.56
C GLU A 124 -3.79 -0.42 -9.53
N VAL A 125 -3.03 -1.42 -9.98
CA VAL A 125 -2.08 -2.11 -9.10
C VAL A 125 -0.89 -1.20 -8.84
N GLU A 126 -0.57 -0.97 -7.54
CA GLU A 126 0.43 -0.01 -7.11
C GLU A 126 1.37 -0.58 -6.04
N LEU A 127 2.59 -0.04 -6.01
CA LEU A 127 3.53 -0.24 -4.92
C LEU A 127 3.27 0.79 -3.81
N GLY A 128 2.86 0.32 -2.64
CA GLY A 128 2.74 1.15 -1.44
C GLY A 128 4.02 1.13 -0.60
N LEU A 129 4.39 2.31 -0.08
CA LEU A 129 5.51 2.48 0.86
C LEU A 129 4.97 2.90 2.23
N VAL A 130 5.47 2.27 3.29
CA VAL A 130 5.15 2.63 4.67
C VAL A 130 6.34 3.35 5.30
N ILE A 131 6.13 4.60 5.70
CA ILE A 131 7.15 5.44 6.35
C ILE A 131 7.18 5.16 7.84
N GLY A 132 8.35 4.83 8.38
CA GLY A 132 8.54 4.37 9.76
C GLY A 132 9.04 5.43 10.75
N LYS A 133 9.33 6.63 10.29
CA LYS A 133 9.74 7.77 11.13
C LYS A 133 9.43 9.10 10.44
N ASN A 134 9.35 10.17 11.21
CA ASN A 134 9.10 11.51 10.66
C ASN A 134 10.16 11.89 9.62
N ALA A 135 9.70 12.23 8.41
CA ALA A 135 10.51 12.71 7.31
C ALA A 135 10.15 14.15 6.98
N LYS A 136 11.14 15.04 6.95
CA LYS A 136 10.95 16.44 6.56
C LYS A 136 12.21 16.95 5.86
N ASN A 137 12.06 17.37 4.60
CA ASN A 137 13.15 17.90 3.76
C ASN A 137 14.36 16.96 3.73
N ILE A 138 14.13 15.66 3.59
CA ILE A 138 15.20 14.68 3.60
C ILE A 138 15.93 14.63 2.24
N PRO A 139 17.25 14.52 2.22
CA PRO A 139 17.98 14.28 0.97
C PRO A 139 17.61 12.92 0.37
N GLU A 140 17.54 12.83 -0.96
CA GLU A 140 17.20 11.61 -1.69
C GLU A 140 18.05 10.40 -1.27
N LYS A 141 19.36 10.60 -1.10
CA LYS A 141 20.30 9.55 -0.65
C LYS A 141 19.97 8.94 0.73
N ASN A 142 19.14 9.61 1.53
CA ASN A 142 18.73 9.15 2.87
C ASN A 142 17.32 8.55 2.89
N SER A 143 16.60 8.53 1.77
CA SER A 143 15.19 8.12 1.69
C SER A 143 14.96 6.72 2.24
N GLN A 144 15.87 5.80 1.95
CA GLN A 144 15.78 4.42 2.43
C GLN A 144 15.80 4.27 3.96
N ASP A 145 16.35 5.24 4.69
CA ASP A 145 16.37 5.23 6.17
C ASP A 145 15.01 5.53 6.79
N TYR A 146 14.04 5.94 5.98
CA TYR A 146 12.69 6.31 6.42
C TYR A 146 11.65 5.27 6.04
N ILE A 147 11.94 4.38 5.09
CA ILE A 147 11.04 3.34 4.62
C ILE A 147 11.08 2.13 5.55
N LEU A 148 9.94 1.80 6.16
CA LEU A 148 9.78 0.65 7.04
C LEU A 148 9.54 -0.64 6.25
N GLY A 149 8.79 -0.56 5.17
CA GLY A 149 8.44 -1.66 4.31
C GLY A 149 7.51 -1.27 3.18
N TYR A 150 7.04 -2.27 2.47
CA TYR A 150 6.26 -2.15 1.25
C TYR A 150 4.98 -2.98 1.32
N CYS A 151 3.95 -2.58 0.60
CA CYS A 151 2.71 -3.34 0.46
C CYS A 151 2.15 -3.17 -0.96
N LEU A 152 1.19 -4.02 -1.32
CA LEU A 152 0.38 -3.78 -2.51
C LEU A 152 -0.77 -2.83 -2.17
N VAL A 153 -1.12 -2.00 -3.14
CA VAL A 153 -2.30 -1.12 -3.10
C VAL A 153 -3.06 -1.29 -4.40
N ASN A 154 -4.37 -1.26 -4.33
CA ASN A 154 -5.20 -1.01 -5.50
C ASN A 154 -5.71 0.43 -5.41
N ASP A 155 -5.18 1.33 -6.25
CA ASP A 155 -5.62 2.72 -6.32
C ASP A 155 -6.89 2.84 -7.18
N VAL A 156 -7.98 2.26 -6.66
CA VAL A 156 -9.28 2.26 -7.32
C VAL A 156 -9.73 3.67 -7.65
N SER A 157 -10.16 3.87 -8.89
CA SER A 157 -10.40 5.18 -9.49
C SER A 157 -11.77 5.23 -10.16
N GLU A 158 -12.54 6.26 -9.88
CA GLU A 158 -13.70 6.62 -10.68
C GLU A 158 -13.29 7.73 -11.66
N ARG A 159 -13.02 7.35 -12.92
CA ARG A 159 -12.36 8.20 -13.92
C ARG A 159 -13.18 9.43 -14.30
N GLU A 160 -14.52 9.32 -14.38
CA GLU A 160 -15.36 10.50 -14.65
C GLU A 160 -15.18 11.57 -13.57
N TRP A 161 -15.15 11.14 -12.29
CA TRP A 161 -14.99 12.06 -11.16
C TRP A 161 -13.56 12.56 -11.02
N GLN A 162 -12.58 11.74 -11.33
CA GLN A 162 -11.18 12.11 -11.29
C GLN A 162 -10.84 13.18 -12.35
N ILE A 163 -11.23 12.95 -13.60
CA ILE A 163 -10.71 13.70 -14.75
C ILE A 163 -11.76 14.63 -15.34
N GLU A 164 -12.99 14.14 -15.61
CA GLU A 164 -13.97 14.84 -16.41
C GLU A 164 -14.76 15.89 -15.61
N LYS A 165 -14.84 15.74 -14.27
CA LYS A 165 -15.50 16.68 -13.38
C LYS A 165 -14.51 17.67 -12.75
N MET A 166 -13.99 18.61 -13.53
CA MET A 166 -13.10 19.70 -13.13
C MET A 166 -11.70 19.27 -12.68
N GLY A 167 -11.25 18.03 -12.99
CA GLY A 167 -9.88 17.57 -12.78
C GLY A 167 -9.40 17.53 -11.32
N GLN A 168 -10.31 17.50 -10.36
CA GLN A 168 -9.97 17.38 -8.94
C GLN A 168 -9.87 15.88 -8.58
N TRP A 169 -8.69 15.32 -8.72
CA TRP A 169 -8.44 13.87 -8.68
C TRP A 169 -8.97 13.19 -7.42
N VAL A 170 -8.82 13.84 -6.26
CA VAL A 170 -9.25 13.28 -4.98
C VAL A 170 -10.70 12.79 -4.97
N LYS A 171 -11.58 13.44 -5.74
CA LYS A 171 -12.99 13.04 -5.83
C LYS A 171 -13.20 11.65 -6.40
N GLY A 172 -12.41 11.28 -7.40
CA GLY A 172 -12.49 9.96 -8.03
C GLY A 172 -11.63 8.89 -7.36
N LYS A 173 -10.74 9.30 -6.45
CA LYS A 173 -9.74 8.44 -5.80
C LYS A 173 -10.06 8.12 -4.34
N SER A 174 -11.05 8.79 -3.73
CA SER A 174 -11.25 8.77 -2.28
C SER A 174 -12.64 8.32 -1.82
N HIS A 175 -13.39 7.63 -2.68
CA HIS A 175 -14.62 6.97 -2.22
C HIS A 175 -14.25 5.92 -1.14
N ASP A 176 -15.16 5.68 -0.21
CA ASP A 176 -14.97 4.62 0.77
C ASP A 176 -14.69 3.29 0.06
N THR A 177 -13.79 2.48 0.64
CA THR A 177 -13.30 1.22 0.07
C THR A 177 -12.41 1.29 -1.19
N PHE A 178 -12.15 2.48 -1.77
CA PHE A 178 -11.33 2.64 -2.99
C PHE A 178 -9.81 2.52 -2.77
N GLY A 179 -9.37 2.15 -1.58
CA GLY A 179 -7.97 1.94 -1.24
C GLY A 179 -7.71 0.59 -0.59
N PRO A 180 -7.93 -0.56 -1.26
CA PRO A 180 -7.47 -1.85 -0.75
C PRO A 180 -5.96 -1.85 -0.55
N VAL A 181 -5.49 -2.23 0.66
CA VAL A 181 -4.07 -2.25 1.04
C VAL A 181 -3.71 -3.59 1.68
N GLY A 182 -2.75 -4.27 1.14
CA GLY A 182 -2.27 -5.55 1.67
C GLY A 182 -2.05 -6.62 0.61
N PRO A 183 -2.06 -7.91 0.96
CA PRO A 183 -2.38 -8.49 2.28
C PRO A 183 -1.30 -8.29 3.34
N TYR A 184 -0.05 -8.03 2.93
CA TYR A 184 1.08 -7.92 3.84
C TYR A 184 1.72 -6.53 3.81
N LEU A 185 2.20 -6.09 4.96
CA LEU A 185 3.32 -5.17 5.06
C LEU A 185 4.59 -6.02 5.08
N VAL A 186 5.36 -5.96 4.01
CA VAL A 186 6.63 -6.68 3.84
C VAL A 186 7.75 -5.74 4.27
N THR A 187 8.55 -6.13 5.28
CA THR A 187 9.65 -5.31 5.74
C THR A 187 10.71 -5.13 4.66
N LYS A 188 11.36 -3.99 4.66
CA LYS A 188 12.34 -3.59 3.62
C LYS A 188 13.44 -4.63 3.39
N ASP A 189 13.90 -5.29 4.44
CA ASP A 189 14.94 -6.33 4.40
C ASP A 189 14.55 -7.61 3.63
N GLU A 190 13.27 -7.80 3.33
CA GLU A 190 12.76 -8.90 2.49
C GLU A 190 12.76 -8.57 0.98
N ILE A 191 12.96 -7.32 0.62
CA ILE A 191 12.91 -6.86 -0.78
C ILE A 191 14.33 -6.52 -1.25
N ASN A 192 14.86 -7.35 -2.14
CA ASN A 192 16.23 -7.19 -2.64
C ASN A 192 16.42 -5.93 -3.49
N ASP A 193 15.46 -5.66 -4.39
CA ASP A 193 15.49 -4.49 -5.27
C ASP A 193 14.07 -3.99 -5.53
N VAL A 194 13.71 -2.90 -4.87
CA VAL A 194 12.40 -2.27 -5.02
C VAL A 194 12.19 -1.66 -6.41
N ASN A 195 13.27 -1.37 -7.13
CA ASN A 195 13.20 -0.80 -8.47
C ASN A 195 13.09 -1.88 -9.57
N ASN A 196 12.90 -3.15 -9.20
CA ASN A 196 12.71 -4.25 -10.16
C ASN A 196 11.70 -5.30 -9.65
N LEU A 197 10.49 -4.85 -9.31
CA LEU A 197 9.38 -5.71 -8.88
C LEU A 197 8.36 -5.82 -10.01
N ASN A 198 7.95 -7.04 -10.36
CA ASN A 198 6.83 -7.26 -11.26
C ASN A 198 5.53 -6.92 -10.54
N MET A 199 4.63 -6.29 -11.26
CA MET A 199 3.29 -5.92 -10.81
C MET A 199 2.27 -6.42 -11.82
N GLU A 200 1.25 -7.11 -11.35
CA GLU A 200 0.25 -7.76 -12.19
C GLU A 200 -1.13 -7.62 -11.55
N LEU A 201 -2.15 -7.44 -12.40
CA LEU A 201 -3.55 -7.43 -12.00
C LEU A 201 -4.36 -8.25 -12.98
N ASP A 202 -5.12 -9.20 -12.43
CA ASP A 202 -6.09 -9.99 -13.18
C ASP A 202 -7.52 -9.60 -12.75
N LEU A 203 -8.42 -9.48 -13.72
CA LEU A 203 -9.85 -9.26 -13.49
C LEU A 203 -10.63 -10.44 -14.11
N ASN A 204 -11.35 -11.16 -13.28
CA ASN A 204 -12.13 -12.34 -13.71
C ASN A 204 -11.31 -13.39 -14.48
N GLY A 205 -10.03 -13.52 -14.13
CA GLY A 205 -9.11 -14.46 -14.75
C GLY A 205 -8.42 -13.95 -16.02
N GLU A 206 -8.66 -12.71 -16.43
CA GLU A 206 -7.98 -12.05 -17.55
C GLU A 206 -6.93 -11.06 -17.04
N ARG A 207 -5.71 -11.10 -17.62
CA ARG A 207 -4.63 -10.18 -17.29
C ARG A 207 -4.96 -8.77 -17.79
N MET A 208 -5.16 -7.83 -16.89
CA MET A 208 -5.50 -6.44 -17.18
C MET A 208 -4.33 -5.47 -17.02
N GLN A 209 -3.42 -5.73 -16.07
CA GLN A 209 -2.20 -4.94 -15.96
C GLN A 209 -0.98 -5.85 -15.86
N THR A 210 0.10 -5.45 -16.51
CA THR A 210 1.44 -6.02 -16.39
C THR A 210 2.43 -4.87 -16.40
N GLY A 211 3.17 -4.72 -15.32
CA GLY A 211 4.15 -3.66 -15.14
C GLY A 211 5.37 -4.14 -14.35
N ASN A 212 6.34 -3.25 -14.24
CA ASN A 212 7.51 -3.48 -13.40
C ASN A 212 7.98 -2.13 -12.85
N THR A 213 8.36 -2.08 -11.59
CA THR A 213 8.83 -0.84 -10.93
C THR A 213 10.07 -0.22 -11.59
N LYS A 214 10.80 -0.96 -12.44
CA LYS A 214 11.92 -0.41 -13.24
C LYS A 214 11.48 0.65 -14.27
N THR A 215 10.18 0.69 -14.60
CA THR A 215 9.62 1.68 -15.54
C THR A 215 9.12 2.94 -14.82
N MET A 216 9.31 3.05 -13.50
CA MET A 216 9.01 4.28 -12.77
C MET A 216 9.80 5.47 -13.35
N ILE A 217 9.10 6.58 -13.60
CA ILE A 217 9.68 7.85 -14.05
C ILE A 217 10.48 8.48 -12.92
N PHE A 218 9.91 8.51 -11.73
CA PHE A 218 10.56 8.93 -10.49
C PHE A 218 10.67 7.70 -9.59
N ASN A 219 11.90 7.33 -9.23
CA ASN A 219 12.15 6.17 -8.38
C ASN A 219 11.71 6.42 -6.93
N VAL A 220 11.71 5.36 -6.12
CA VAL A 220 11.27 5.40 -4.72
C VAL A 220 12.01 6.47 -3.91
N ASP A 221 13.34 6.60 -4.09
CA ASP A 221 14.14 7.53 -3.30
C ASP A 221 13.82 8.98 -3.63
N HIS A 222 13.64 9.27 -4.91
CA HIS A 222 13.20 10.59 -5.37
C HIS A 222 11.83 10.96 -4.82
N ILE A 223 10.84 10.03 -4.90
CA ILE A 223 9.49 10.27 -4.40
C ILE A 223 9.50 10.59 -2.91
N VAL A 224 10.17 9.77 -2.09
CA VAL A 224 10.22 9.96 -0.63
C VAL A 224 10.88 11.29 -0.26
N SER A 225 11.97 11.67 -0.95
CA SER A 225 12.59 12.98 -0.78
C SER A 225 11.65 14.11 -1.16
N TYR A 226 11.00 14.01 -2.33
CA TYR A 226 10.14 15.05 -2.89
C TYR A 226 8.92 15.36 -2.00
N VAL A 227 8.29 14.33 -1.42
CA VAL A 227 7.09 14.51 -0.59
C VAL A 227 7.40 14.79 0.89
N SER A 228 8.65 14.72 1.30
CA SER A 228 9.08 14.99 2.67
C SER A 228 9.22 16.49 2.95
#